data_a024ad6db703036f285c6b8cb0e353c5
#
_entry.id   a024ad6db703036f285c6b8cb0e353c5
#
_cell.length_a   1.000
_cell.length_b   1.000
_cell.length_c   1.000
_cell.angle_alpha   90.00
_cell.angle_beta   90.00
_cell.angle_gamma   90.00
#
_symmetry.space_group_name_H-M   'P 1'
#
loop_
_entity.id
_entity.type
_entity.pdbx_description
1 polymer ?
#
loop_
_entity_poly.entity_id
_entity_poly.type
_entity_poly.pdbx_seq_one_letter_code
_entity_poly.pdbx_strand_id
1 'polypeptide(L)'
;MKIHKAENTSFKALYLPKPEKMAKFAFSDRLNRIRPELENLAKDVDLYVKLPNPEILSCREEIGVTMINPKYDNFFKKMFNRYKRGEYYQETLPVDIFLDKKQFLEFLTKMKEALLKSNPKTGEVYKVYFSSVR
;
A
#
# COMPACT_ATOMS: atom_id res chain seq x y z
N MET A 1 0.15 18.72 -23.38
CA MET A 1 1.25 17.80 -23.09
C MET A 1 1.56 17.69 -21.61
N LYS A 2 1.65 18.79 -20.92
CA LYS A 2 1.90 18.78 -19.46
C LYS A 2 0.79 18.08 -18.70
N ILE A 3 -0.43 18.21 -19.17
CA ILE A 3 -1.61 17.58 -18.56
C ILE A 3 -1.48 16.06 -18.57
N HIS A 4 -0.97 15.49 -19.66
CA HIS A 4 -0.79 14.05 -19.78
C HIS A 4 0.21 13.50 -18.76
N LYS A 5 1.27 14.25 -18.48
CA LYS A 5 2.24 13.83 -17.49
C LYS A 5 1.65 13.81 -16.09
N ALA A 6 0.81 14.76 -15.76
CA ALA A 6 0.15 14.79 -14.47
C ALA A 6 -0.81 13.61 -14.31
N GLU A 7 -1.57 13.29 -15.34
CA GLU A 7 -2.46 12.14 -15.34
C GLU A 7 -1.70 10.83 -15.17
N ASN A 8 -0.60 10.68 -15.91
CA ASN A 8 0.22 9.49 -15.82
C ASN A 8 0.81 9.32 -14.43
N THR A 9 1.19 10.42 -13.79
CA THR A 9 1.71 10.37 -12.43
C THR A 9 0.65 9.88 -11.46
N SER A 10 -0.60 10.33 -11.62
CA SER A 10 -1.71 9.87 -10.77
C SER A 10 -1.93 8.38 -10.91
N PHE A 11 -1.92 7.85 -12.13
CA PHE A 11 -2.12 6.43 -12.36
C PHE A 11 -0.99 5.59 -11.79
N LYS A 12 0.23 6.13 -11.74
CA LYS A 12 1.38 5.40 -11.24
C LYS A 12 1.43 5.33 -9.72
N ALA A 13 0.59 6.07 -9.02
CA ALA A 13 0.59 6.07 -7.56
C ALA A 13 -0.01 4.81 -6.95
N LEU A 14 -0.83 4.08 -7.69
CA LEU A 14 -1.43 2.84 -7.23
C LEU A 14 -0.89 1.67 -8.02
N TYR A 15 -0.28 0.70 -7.32
CA TYR A 15 0.30 -0.49 -7.93
C TYR A 15 -0.39 -1.73 -7.38
N LEU A 16 -1.21 -2.34 -8.21
CA LEU A 16 -1.92 -3.57 -7.88
C LEU A 16 -1.23 -4.77 -8.51
N PRO A 17 -1.52 -5.99 -8.01
CA PRO A 17 -0.95 -7.21 -8.59
C PRO A 17 -1.31 -7.36 -10.07
N LYS A 18 -0.48 -8.09 -10.80
CA LYS A 18 -0.75 -8.39 -12.20
C LYS A 18 -2.04 -9.18 -12.35
N PRO A 19 -2.77 -9.03 -13.47
CA PRO A 19 -4.03 -9.76 -13.68
C PRO A 19 -3.91 -11.26 -13.51
N GLU A 20 -2.79 -11.84 -13.87
CA GLU A 20 -2.54 -13.27 -13.73
C GLU A 20 -2.57 -13.72 -12.27
N LYS A 21 -1.96 -12.93 -11.39
CA LYS A 21 -1.98 -13.21 -9.94
C LYS A 21 -3.35 -12.92 -9.35
N MET A 22 -4.01 -11.88 -9.85
CA MET A 22 -5.36 -11.54 -9.40
C MET A 22 -6.34 -12.68 -9.70
N ALA A 23 -6.21 -13.32 -10.85
CA ALA A 23 -7.10 -14.42 -11.24
C ALA A 23 -6.99 -15.63 -10.30
N LYS A 24 -5.84 -15.79 -9.66
CA LYS A 24 -5.60 -16.89 -8.72
C LYS A 24 -5.99 -16.56 -7.29
N PHE A 25 -6.24 -15.30 -7.01
CA PHE A 25 -6.58 -14.85 -5.66
C PHE A 25 -8.09 -14.94 -5.46
N ALA A 26 -8.51 -15.69 -4.42
CA ALA A 26 -9.92 -15.93 -4.16
C ALA A 26 -10.73 -14.65 -3.90
N PHE A 27 -10.09 -13.59 -3.45
CA PHE A 27 -10.75 -12.35 -3.09
C PHE A 27 -10.46 -11.21 -4.06
N SER A 28 -10.10 -11.55 -5.29
CA SER A 28 -9.79 -10.54 -6.31
C SER A 28 -10.95 -9.58 -6.59
N ASP A 29 -12.18 -10.08 -6.53
CA ASP A 29 -13.35 -9.24 -6.73
C ASP A 29 -13.46 -8.16 -5.66
N ARG A 30 -13.12 -8.50 -4.41
CA ARG A 30 -13.16 -7.55 -3.32
C ARG A 30 -12.12 -6.44 -3.54
N LEU A 31 -10.93 -6.82 -3.98
CA LEU A 31 -9.88 -5.85 -4.27
C LEU A 31 -10.31 -4.91 -5.40
N ASN A 32 -10.93 -5.46 -6.44
CA ASN A 32 -11.42 -4.65 -7.56
C ASN A 32 -12.55 -3.70 -7.14
N ARG A 33 -13.42 -4.13 -6.23
CA ARG A 33 -14.52 -3.28 -5.75
C ARG A 33 -14.04 -2.07 -4.97
N ILE A 34 -12.94 -2.21 -4.24
CA ILE A 34 -12.41 -1.10 -3.44
C ILE A 34 -11.36 -0.29 -4.17
N ARG A 35 -11.14 -0.59 -5.46
CA ARG A 35 -10.17 0.14 -6.27
C ARG A 35 -10.36 1.67 -6.23
N PRO A 36 -11.58 2.21 -6.35
CA PRO A 36 -11.76 3.67 -6.28
C PRO A 36 -11.26 4.26 -4.96
N GLU A 37 -11.51 3.58 -3.85
CA GLU A 37 -11.04 4.02 -2.55
C GLU A 37 -9.53 3.92 -2.44
N LEU A 38 -8.93 2.88 -3.02
CA LEU A 38 -7.48 2.74 -3.06
C LEU A 38 -6.84 3.83 -3.90
N GLU A 39 -7.44 4.17 -5.03
CA GLU A 39 -6.96 5.25 -5.86
C GLU A 39 -7.02 6.59 -5.13
N ASN A 40 -8.06 6.79 -4.34
CA ASN A 40 -8.18 8.00 -3.54
C ASN A 40 -7.10 8.09 -2.46
N LEU A 41 -6.77 6.97 -1.81
CA LEU A 41 -5.68 6.92 -0.84
C LEU A 41 -4.33 7.16 -1.50
N ALA A 42 -4.16 6.72 -2.73
CA ALA A 42 -2.90 6.81 -3.47
C ALA A 42 -2.65 8.19 -4.08
N LYS A 43 -3.44 9.20 -3.75
CA LYS A 43 -3.21 10.56 -4.25
C LYS A 43 -1.98 11.21 -3.64
N ASP A 44 -1.73 10.94 -2.37
CA ASP A 44 -0.63 11.58 -1.63
C ASP A 44 0.52 10.63 -1.33
N VAL A 45 0.33 9.33 -1.56
CA VAL A 45 1.36 8.32 -1.33
C VAL A 45 1.35 7.31 -2.47
N ASP A 46 2.49 6.69 -2.71
CA ASP A 46 2.55 5.57 -3.63
C ASP A 46 2.12 4.32 -2.87
N LEU A 47 1.08 3.67 -3.34
CA LEU A 47 0.48 2.52 -2.67
C LEU A 47 0.70 1.24 -3.47
N TYR A 48 1.34 0.27 -2.84
CA TYR A 48 1.60 -1.05 -3.43
C TYR A 48 0.84 -2.11 -2.66
N VAL A 49 0.12 -2.95 -3.37
CA VAL A 49 -0.58 -4.09 -2.79
C VAL A 49 0.00 -5.37 -3.36
N LYS A 50 0.43 -6.28 -2.48
CA LYS A 50 0.97 -7.58 -2.88
C LYS A 50 0.06 -8.68 -2.38
N LEU A 51 -0.17 -9.67 -3.23
CA LEU A 51 -0.97 -10.83 -2.88
C LEU A 51 -0.11 -11.93 -2.27
N PRO A 52 -0.71 -12.83 -1.48
CA PRO A 52 0.02 -13.96 -0.92
C PRO A 52 0.55 -14.88 -2.02
N ASN A 53 1.67 -15.54 -1.72
CA ASN A 53 2.24 -16.52 -2.65
C ASN A 53 1.58 -17.88 -2.39
N PRO A 54 0.77 -18.40 -3.33
CA PRO A 54 0.05 -19.66 -3.12
C PRO A 54 0.97 -20.88 -3.09
N GLU A 55 2.21 -20.74 -3.51
CA GLU A 55 3.16 -21.85 -3.52
C GLU A 55 3.78 -22.11 -2.14
N ILE A 56 3.62 -21.18 -1.21
CA ILE A 56 4.16 -21.33 0.13
C ILE A 56 3.06 -21.86 1.05
N LEU A 57 3.05 -23.17 1.24
CA LEU A 57 1.98 -23.87 1.97
C LEU A 57 1.91 -23.51 3.45
N SER A 58 3.02 -23.14 4.04
CA SER A 58 3.08 -22.81 5.47
C SER A 58 2.64 -21.38 5.79
N CYS A 59 2.44 -20.56 4.78
CA CYS A 59 2.06 -19.17 4.98
C CYS A 59 0.56 -19.04 5.16
N ARG A 60 0.16 -18.28 6.17
CA ARG A 60 -1.22 -17.82 6.26
C ARG A 60 -1.45 -16.88 5.09
N GLU A 61 -2.68 -16.83 4.63
CA GLU A 61 -3.04 -15.89 3.58
C GLU A 61 -2.91 -14.47 4.15
N GLU A 62 -1.95 -13.73 3.64
CA GLU A 62 -1.67 -12.38 4.09
C GLU A 62 -1.52 -11.46 2.89
N ILE A 63 -1.95 -10.22 3.05
CA ILE A 63 -1.84 -9.22 2.01
C ILE A 63 -0.78 -8.23 2.43
N GLY A 64 0.21 -8.03 1.57
CA GLY A 64 1.25 -7.04 1.81
C GLY A 64 0.85 -5.68 1.30
N VAL A 65 1.00 -4.66 2.13
CA VAL A 65 0.72 -3.28 1.75
C VAL A 65 1.96 -2.45 2.02
N THR A 66 2.41 -1.71 1.02
CA THR A 66 3.53 -0.80 1.16
C THR A 66 3.12 0.57 0.68
N MET A 67 3.38 1.57 1.49
CA MET A 67 3.18 2.97 1.11
C MET A 67 4.52 3.68 1.12
N ILE A 68 4.77 4.50 0.10
CA ILE A 68 5.98 5.29 0.00
C ILE A 68 5.59 6.75 -0.10
N ASN A 69 6.23 7.59 0.71
CA ASN A 69 6.01 9.04 0.64
C ASN A 69 6.76 9.59 -0.57
N PRO A 70 6.06 10.06 -1.61
CA PRO A 70 6.73 10.51 -2.84
C PRO A 70 7.64 11.71 -2.63
N LYS A 71 7.44 12.46 -1.54
CA LYS A 71 8.31 13.58 -1.19
C LYS A 71 9.77 13.15 -1.00
N TYR A 72 9.98 11.91 -0.55
CA TYR A 72 11.32 11.38 -0.28
C TYR A 72 11.75 10.33 -1.30
N ASP A 73 11.00 10.18 -2.38
CA ASP A 73 11.29 9.16 -3.39
C ASP A 73 12.13 9.73 -4.52
N ASN A 74 12.92 8.87 -5.18
CA ASN A 74 13.65 9.22 -6.37
C ASN A 74 13.96 7.96 -7.17
N PHE A 75 14.56 8.15 -8.34
CA PHE A 75 14.87 7.05 -9.25
C PHE A 75 15.81 6.01 -8.63
N PHE A 76 16.83 6.47 -7.93
CA PHE A 76 17.80 5.56 -7.32
C PHE A 76 17.17 4.71 -6.22
N LYS A 77 16.32 5.29 -5.39
CA LYS A 77 15.64 4.54 -4.34
C LYS A 77 14.73 3.47 -4.93
N LYS A 78 14.04 3.79 -6.00
CA LYS A 78 13.17 2.83 -6.67
C LYS A 78 13.99 1.68 -7.29
N MET A 79 15.09 2.01 -7.93
CA MET A 79 15.92 1.01 -8.60
C MET A 79 16.57 0.05 -7.61
N PHE A 80 17.06 0.56 -6.49
CA PHE A 80 17.79 -0.24 -5.50
C PHE A 80 16.97 -0.62 -4.29
N ASN A 81 15.71 -0.23 -4.26
CA ASN A 81 14.80 -0.48 -3.11
C ASN A 81 15.41 -0.04 -1.77
N ARG A 82 15.98 1.16 -1.74
CA ARG A 82 16.67 1.69 -0.58
C ARG A 82 15.94 2.85 0.05
N TYR A 83 14.93 2.53 0.86
CA TYR A 83 14.16 3.53 1.57
C TYR A 83 14.56 3.54 3.05
N LYS A 84 14.60 4.73 3.65
CA LYS A 84 14.86 4.90 5.07
C LYS A 84 13.57 4.85 5.86
N ARG A 85 13.68 4.55 7.16
CA ARG A 85 12.53 4.60 8.05
C ARG A 85 11.91 6.00 8.01
N GLY A 86 10.58 6.05 7.92
CA GLY A 86 9.86 7.30 7.78
C GLY A 86 9.61 7.71 6.34
N GLU A 87 10.34 7.16 5.38
CA GLU A 87 10.08 7.40 3.96
C GLU A 87 9.06 6.42 3.41
N TYR A 88 8.89 5.29 4.07
CA TYR A 88 7.95 4.25 3.65
C TYR A 88 7.30 3.60 4.87
N TYR A 89 6.20 2.90 4.63
CA TYR A 89 5.51 2.12 5.63
C TYR A 89 5.08 0.80 4.99
N GLN A 90 5.52 -0.30 5.55
CA GLN A 90 5.19 -1.63 5.03
C GLN A 90 4.51 -2.44 6.12
N GLU A 91 3.40 -3.10 5.75
CA GLU A 91 2.67 -3.93 6.70
C GLU A 91 2.12 -5.16 5.99
N THR A 92 2.06 -6.26 6.71
CA THR A 92 1.44 -7.49 6.21
C THR A 92 0.17 -7.72 7.01
N LEU A 93 -0.95 -7.80 6.29
CA LEU A 93 -2.28 -7.87 6.90
C LEU A 93 -2.91 -9.25 6.68
N PRO A 94 -3.50 -9.85 7.72
CA PRO A 94 -4.27 -11.08 7.53
C PRO A 94 -5.44 -10.84 6.57
N VAL A 95 -5.80 -11.85 5.82
CA VAL A 95 -6.94 -11.77 4.90
C VAL A 95 -8.23 -11.44 5.65
N ASP A 96 -8.34 -11.85 6.91
CA ASP A 96 -9.51 -11.54 7.71
C ASP A 96 -9.82 -10.05 7.78
N ILE A 97 -8.80 -9.21 7.92
CA ILE A 97 -8.99 -7.76 7.95
C ILE A 97 -9.41 -7.27 6.56
N PHE A 98 -8.84 -7.86 5.52
CA PHE A 98 -9.19 -7.51 4.15
C PHE A 98 -10.65 -7.82 3.83
N LEU A 99 -11.21 -8.85 4.46
CA LEU A 99 -12.60 -9.24 4.23
C LEU A 99 -13.60 -8.20 4.75
N ASP A 100 -13.20 -7.40 5.72
CA ASP A 100 -14.00 -6.27 6.19
C ASP A 100 -13.51 -5.00 5.49
N LYS A 101 -14.25 -4.59 4.47
CA LYS A 101 -13.90 -3.40 3.67
C LYS A 101 -13.64 -2.18 4.55
N LYS A 102 -14.51 -1.94 5.53
CA LYS A 102 -14.40 -0.77 6.39
C LYS A 102 -13.13 -0.81 7.23
N GLN A 103 -12.85 -1.94 7.86
CA GLN A 103 -11.63 -2.09 8.66
C GLN A 103 -10.38 -1.95 7.82
N PHE A 104 -10.37 -2.57 6.65
CA PHE A 104 -9.22 -2.52 5.76
C PHE A 104 -8.92 -1.09 5.32
N LEU A 105 -9.92 -0.38 4.84
CA LEU A 105 -9.74 1.00 4.38
C LEU A 105 -9.41 1.95 5.54
N GLU A 106 -9.99 1.74 6.70
CA GLU A 106 -9.69 2.52 7.89
C GLU A 106 -8.24 2.33 8.31
N PHE A 107 -7.76 1.08 8.29
CA PHE A 107 -6.36 0.80 8.61
C PHE A 107 -5.42 1.47 7.61
N LEU A 108 -5.72 1.38 6.31
CA LEU A 108 -4.90 2.02 5.29
C LEU A 108 -4.88 3.54 5.43
N THR A 109 -6.01 4.13 5.81
CA THR A 109 -6.09 5.57 6.05
C THR A 109 -5.19 5.98 7.21
N LYS A 110 -5.23 5.24 8.31
CA LYS A 110 -4.38 5.50 9.46
C LYS A 110 -2.90 5.29 9.13
N MET A 111 -2.61 4.26 8.34
CA MET A 111 -1.26 3.97 7.87
C MET A 111 -0.70 5.13 7.05
N LYS A 112 -1.52 5.67 6.15
CA LYS A 112 -1.15 6.83 5.34
C LYS A 112 -0.89 8.06 6.21
N GLU A 113 -1.78 8.32 7.18
CA GLU A 113 -1.60 9.45 8.09
C GLU A 113 -0.31 9.32 8.88
N ALA A 114 -0.02 8.12 9.38
CA ALA A 114 1.21 7.87 10.11
C ALA A 114 2.44 8.11 9.25
N LEU A 115 2.41 7.65 8.01
CA LEU A 115 3.52 7.86 7.08
C LEU A 115 3.74 9.34 6.77
N LEU A 116 2.67 10.08 6.51
CA LEU A 116 2.78 11.50 6.18
C LEU A 116 3.23 12.34 7.37
N LYS A 117 2.94 11.91 8.59
CA LYS A 117 3.44 12.55 9.80
C LYS A 117 4.90 12.23 10.08
N SER A 118 5.39 11.10 9.60
CA SER A 118 6.75 10.67 9.87
C SER A 118 7.77 11.57 9.20
N ASN A 119 8.87 11.82 9.89
CA ASN A 119 9.96 12.64 9.37
C ASN A 119 11.25 11.82 9.40
N PRO A 120 11.72 11.35 8.25
CA PRO A 120 12.94 10.53 8.21
C PRO A 120 14.20 11.30 8.58
N LYS A 121 14.17 12.63 8.48
CA LYS A 121 15.33 13.45 8.84
C LYS A 121 15.53 13.53 10.34
N THR A 122 14.45 13.59 11.11
CA THR A 122 14.51 13.66 12.57
C THR A 122 14.38 12.28 13.23
N GLY A 123 14.03 11.28 12.45
CA GLY A 123 13.83 9.94 12.98
C GLY A 123 12.47 9.71 13.64
N GLU A 124 11.57 10.68 13.53
CA GLU A 124 10.21 10.53 14.07
C GLU A 124 9.40 9.66 13.13
N VAL A 125 9.11 8.43 13.57
CA VAL A 125 8.38 7.45 12.78
C VAL A 125 7.14 7.01 13.56
N TYR A 126 5.98 7.14 12.92
CA TYR A 126 4.70 6.78 13.51
C TYR A 126 4.20 5.47 12.92
N LYS A 127 3.54 4.68 13.75
CA LYS A 127 3.01 3.38 13.35
C LYS A 127 1.58 3.22 13.82
N VAL A 128 0.85 2.34 13.14
CA VAL A 128 -0.50 1.94 13.52
C VAL A 128 -0.45 0.50 13.99
N TYR A 129 -1.12 0.21 15.10
CA TYR A 129 -1.15 -1.13 15.65
C TYR A 129 -2.51 -1.76 15.41
N PHE A 130 -2.52 -3.05 15.11
CA PHE A 130 -3.76 -3.78 14.88
C PHE A 130 -4.76 -3.67 16.03
N SER A 131 -4.27 -3.69 17.24
CA SER A 131 -5.11 -3.61 18.43
C SER A 131 -5.92 -2.31 18.47
N SER A 132 -5.46 -1.26 17.82
CA SER A 132 -6.17 0.02 17.80
C SER A 132 -7.27 0.05 16.74
N VAL A 133 -7.31 -0.92 15.87
CA VAL A 133 -8.32 -1.00 14.80
C VAL A 133 -9.51 -1.85 15.22
N ARG A 134 -9.30 -2.73 16.18
CA ARG A 134 -10.36 -3.56 16.73
C ARG A 134 -11.23 -2.75 17.74
#